data_56a4c0e83037285e169d3a89a9722f2f
#
_entry.id   56a4c0e83037285e169d3a89a9722f2f
#
_cell.length_a   1.000
_cell.length_b   1.000
_cell.length_c   1.000
_cell.angle_alpha   90.00
_cell.angle_beta   90.00
_cell.angle_gamma   90.00
#
_symmetry.space_group_name_H-M   'P 1'
#
loop_
_entity.id
_entity.type
_entity.pdbx_description
1 polymer ?
#
loop_
_entity_poly.entity_id
_entity_poly.type
_entity_poly.pdbx_seq_one_letter_code
_entity_poly.pdbx_strand_id
1 'polypeptide(L)'
;YSKILLPCLLAIMVIIVVRAVTLEGASLGLNRLFTPNWDSIKDPTVWVSAYGQVFFSLSIALGIMITYSSYLPQKTDINNSAFMTAFANCGFEFLCAIGVFAILGVMASAQGVSVDEVVTSGIGLAFIAFPNVFSIMGVWGNILGVLFFLCLVFAGITSAVSLLEAISAAVIDKTGWDRKRVVTMISIAGFMLSVIFATNAGLYILDIMDNFINNYGIVVVGLLETLLVGWIIKPKVIREHTNAISYFKIGKWWDFVIKFVAPTLLTVALVQSLIKEFNETYGGYDLTSVSLYGWLVVAIAIVGSIVIA
;
A
#
# COMPACT_ATOMS: atom_id res chain seq x y z
N TYR A 1 -10.30 -16.39 -10.31
CA TYR A 1 -11.06 -15.22 -9.81
C TYR A 1 -10.35 -13.92 -10.16
N SER A 2 -9.05 -13.73 -9.92
CA SER A 2 -8.32 -12.49 -10.20
C SER A 2 -8.41 -12.02 -11.67
N LYS A 3 -8.47 -12.93 -12.64
CA LYS A 3 -8.64 -12.60 -14.08
C LYS A 3 -9.97 -11.90 -14.40
N ILE A 4 -10.97 -12.02 -13.53
CA ILE A 4 -12.28 -11.37 -13.68
C ILE A 4 -12.38 -10.17 -12.74
N LEU A 5 -11.95 -10.32 -11.48
CA LEU A 5 -12.08 -9.28 -10.47
C LEU A 5 -11.25 -8.02 -10.82
N LEU A 6 -10.03 -8.19 -11.31
CA LEU A 6 -9.16 -7.05 -11.65
C LEU A 6 -9.72 -6.18 -12.79
N PRO A 7 -10.16 -6.73 -13.94
CA PRO A 7 -10.85 -5.94 -14.97
C PRO A 7 -12.15 -5.30 -14.49
N CYS A 8 -12.94 -5.98 -13.66
CA CYS A 8 -14.15 -5.39 -13.07
C CYS A 8 -13.81 -4.20 -12.16
N LEU A 9 -12.80 -4.34 -11.32
CA LEU A 9 -12.32 -3.28 -10.44
C LEU A 9 -11.87 -2.05 -11.24
N LEU A 10 -11.07 -2.27 -12.29
CA LEU A 10 -10.63 -1.20 -13.19
C LEU A 10 -11.82 -0.51 -13.86
N ALA A 11 -12.77 -1.28 -14.38
CA ALA A 11 -13.97 -0.73 -15.05
C ALA A 11 -14.82 0.10 -14.09
N ILE A 12 -15.07 -0.39 -12.87
CA ILE A 12 -15.79 0.34 -11.83
C ILE A 12 -15.07 1.65 -11.49
N MET A 13 -13.75 1.59 -11.30
CA MET A 13 -12.96 2.77 -10.97
C MET A 13 -12.99 3.81 -12.09
N VAL A 14 -12.89 3.40 -13.35
CA VAL A 14 -13.02 4.31 -14.50
C VAL A 14 -14.40 5.00 -14.49
N ILE A 15 -15.48 4.27 -14.23
CA ILE A 15 -16.83 4.83 -14.16
C ILE A 15 -16.92 5.89 -13.05
N ILE A 16 -16.38 5.59 -11.87
CA ILE A 16 -16.35 6.52 -10.74
C ILE A 16 -15.55 7.78 -11.09
N VAL A 17 -14.36 7.63 -11.67
CA VAL A 17 -13.49 8.75 -12.06
C VAL A 17 -14.15 9.62 -13.11
N VAL A 18 -14.68 9.04 -14.18
CA VAL A 18 -15.38 9.78 -15.25
C VAL A 18 -16.54 10.58 -14.67
N ARG A 19 -17.30 9.98 -13.76
CA ARG A 19 -18.41 10.69 -13.12
C ARG A 19 -17.93 11.78 -12.16
N ALA A 20 -16.91 11.51 -11.36
CA ALA A 20 -16.35 12.48 -10.42
C ALA A 20 -15.84 13.75 -11.13
N VAL A 21 -15.13 13.60 -12.24
CA VAL A 21 -14.59 14.71 -13.03
C VAL A 21 -15.69 15.59 -13.65
N THR A 22 -16.88 15.02 -13.93
CA THR A 22 -18.01 15.75 -14.51
C THR A 22 -18.88 16.48 -13.49
N LEU A 23 -18.58 16.39 -12.20
CA LEU A 23 -19.31 17.07 -11.14
C LEU A 23 -18.92 18.56 -11.03
N GLU A 24 -19.87 19.38 -10.62
CA GLU A 24 -19.62 20.77 -10.30
C GLU A 24 -18.67 20.89 -9.11
N GLY A 25 -17.65 21.75 -9.22
CA GLY A 25 -16.58 21.88 -8.22
C GLY A 25 -15.38 20.92 -8.40
N ALA A 26 -15.47 19.87 -9.22
CA ALA A 26 -14.38 18.94 -9.47
C ALA A 26 -13.10 19.64 -9.98
N SER A 27 -13.26 20.72 -10.76
CA SER A 27 -12.15 21.51 -11.30
C SER A 27 -11.24 22.10 -10.21
N LEU A 28 -11.76 22.42 -9.02
CA LEU A 28 -10.96 22.93 -7.90
C LEU A 28 -9.93 21.89 -7.45
N GLY A 29 -10.38 20.65 -7.26
CA GLY A 29 -9.50 19.56 -6.87
C GLY A 29 -8.52 19.17 -7.97
N LEU A 30 -8.97 19.11 -9.22
CA LEU A 30 -8.09 18.83 -10.36
C LEU A 30 -7.03 19.90 -10.53
N ASN A 31 -7.38 21.18 -10.38
CA ASN A 31 -6.39 22.26 -10.39
C ASN A 31 -5.37 22.08 -9.26
N ARG A 32 -5.80 21.66 -8.06
CA ARG A 32 -4.88 21.38 -6.96
C ARG A 32 -3.93 20.23 -7.26
N LEU A 33 -4.40 19.17 -7.91
CA LEU A 33 -3.59 18.02 -8.33
C LEU A 33 -2.56 18.40 -9.41
N PHE A 34 -2.96 19.17 -10.41
CA PHE A 34 -2.13 19.46 -11.58
C PHE A 34 -1.33 20.77 -11.47
N THR A 35 -1.54 21.58 -10.43
CA THR A 35 -0.75 22.77 -10.22
C THR A 35 0.55 22.43 -9.51
N PRO A 36 1.73 22.57 -10.18
CA PRO A 36 2.99 22.21 -9.59
C PRO A 36 3.35 23.14 -8.43
N ASN A 37 3.77 22.57 -7.32
CA ASN A 37 4.43 23.31 -6.23
C ASN A 37 5.94 23.04 -6.28
N TRP A 38 6.67 23.93 -6.95
CA TRP A 38 8.11 23.77 -7.15
C TRP A 38 8.92 23.87 -5.85
N ASP A 39 8.41 24.54 -4.83
CA ASP A 39 9.09 24.63 -3.54
C ASP A 39 9.05 23.31 -2.77
N SER A 40 8.00 22.52 -2.95
CA SER A 40 7.89 21.19 -2.36
C SER A 40 8.99 20.22 -2.81
N ILE A 41 9.58 20.43 -3.99
CA ILE A 41 10.70 19.58 -4.47
C ILE A 41 11.94 19.72 -3.59
N LYS A 42 12.09 20.86 -2.91
CA LYS A 42 13.21 21.13 -2.00
C LYS A 42 13.03 20.50 -0.62
N ASP A 43 11.81 20.07 -0.31
CA ASP A 43 11.50 19.45 0.97
C ASP A 43 11.79 17.93 0.93
N PRO A 44 12.77 17.44 1.71
CA PRO A 44 13.10 16.02 1.77
C PRO A 44 11.91 15.14 2.20
N THR A 45 10.98 15.68 2.99
CA THR A 45 9.82 14.91 3.50
C THR A 45 8.88 14.50 2.38
N VAL A 46 8.74 15.32 1.35
CA VAL A 46 7.93 15.02 0.16
C VAL A 46 8.50 13.80 -0.59
N TRP A 47 9.82 13.76 -0.77
CA TRP A 47 10.49 12.63 -1.43
C TRP A 47 10.37 11.35 -0.63
N VAL A 48 10.53 11.43 0.68
CA VAL A 48 10.37 10.26 1.58
C VAL A 48 8.95 9.74 1.52
N SER A 49 7.95 10.62 1.58
CA SER A 49 6.53 10.22 1.49
C SER A 49 6.20 9.61 0.14
N ALA A 50 6.67 10.20 -0.97
CA ALA A 50 6.47 9.66 -2.31
C ALA A 50 7.14 8.28 -2.48
N TYR A 51 8.37 8.12 -1.99
CA TYR A 51 9.07 6.85 -2.02
C TYR A 51 8.37 5.79 -1.17
N GLY A 52 7.94 6.16 0.04
CA GLY A 52 7.17 5.28 0.92
C GLY A 52 5.88 4.80 0.28
N GLN A 53 5.15 5.70 -0.41
CA GLN A 53 3.94 5.34 -1.14
C GLN A 53 4.19 4.30 -2.24
N VAL A 54 5.22 4.51 -3.08
CA VAL A 54 5.58 3.54 -4.14
C VAL A 54 6.01 2.20 -3.54
N PHE A 55 6.76 2.23 -2.45
CA PHE A 55 7.22 1.04 -1.75
C PHE A 55 6.05 0.21 -1.21
N PHE A 56 5.08 0.89 -0.59
CA PHE A 56 3.88 0.26 -0.04
C PHE A 56 2.95 -0.25 -1.14
N SER A 57 2.67 0.54 -2.17
CA SER A 57 1.71 0.18 -3.23
C SER A 57 2.18 -1.00 -4.08
N LEU A 58 3.48 -1.17 -4.25
CA LEU A 58 4.06 -2.33 -4.92
C LEU A 58 4.17 -3.56 -4.00
N SER A 59 3.67 -3.48 -2.76
CA SER A 59 3.72 -4.56 -1.77
C SER A 59 5.14 -5.12 -1.53
N ILE A 60 6.15 -4.24 -1.57
CA ILE A 60 7.54 -4.60 -1.31
C ILE A 60 7.68 -4.94 0.18
N ALA A 61 8.53 -5.87 0.52
CA ALA A 61 8.78 -6.36 1.90
C ALA A 61 7.59 -7.09 2.58
N LEU A 62 6.50 -7.40 1.86
CA LEU A 62 5.39 -8.22 2.37
C LEU A 62 5.53 -9.72 2.06
N GLY A 63 6.61 -10.13 1.40
CA GLY A 63 6.84 -11.52 1.00
C GLY A 63 5.94 -12.04 -0.14
N ILE A 64 4.93 -11.26 -0.56
CA ILE A 64 3.95 -11.66 -1.59
C ILE A 64 4.64 -11.96 -2.92
N MET A 65 5.51 -11.05 -3.38
CA MET A 65 6.18 -11.20 -4.67
C MET A 65 7.22 -12.32 -4.64
N ILE A 66 7.86 -12.58 -3.50
CA ILE A 66 8.78 -13.71 -3.30
C ILE A 66 8.00 -15.02 -3.44
N THR A 67 6.86 -15.13 -2.76
CA THR A 67 5.99 -16.30 -2.82
C THR A 67 5.46 -16.55 -4.23
N TYR A 68 4.93 -15.53 -4.90
CA TYR A 68 4.42 -15.69 -6.26
C TYR A 68 5.51 -16.00 -7.28
N SER A 69 6.70 -15.43 -7.12
CA SER A 69 7.83 -15.72 -8.01
C SER A 69 8.31 -17.17 -7.88
N SER A 70 8.17 -17.78 -6.71
CA SER A 70 8.52 -19.19 -6.51
C SER A 70 7.64 -20.18 -7.30
N TYR A 71 6.43 -19.73 -7.70
CA TYR A 71 5.51 -20.54 -8.52
C TYR A 71 5.70 -20.36 -10.03
N LEU A 72 6.56 -19.41 -10.43
CA LEU A 72 6.78 -19.14 -11.87
C LEU A 72 7.67 -20.19 -12.51
N PRO A 73 7.45 -20.53 -13.80
CA PRO A 73 8.37 -21.35 -14.56
C PRO A 73 9.77 -20.71 -14.62
N GLN A 74 10.82 -21.54 -14.61
CA GLN A 74 12.22 -21.09 -14.56
C GLN A 74 12.65 -20.11 -15.70
N LYS A 75 11.95 -20.11 -16.83
CA LYS A 75 12.25 -19.24 -17.97
C LYS A 75 11.30 -18.05 -18.10
N THR A 76 10.59 -17.68 -17.03
CA THR A 76 9.70 -16.52 -17.04
C THR A 76 10.49 -15.23 -17.17
N ASP A 77 10.04 -14.32 -18.02
CA ASP A 77 10.63 -12.99 -18.19
C ASP A 77 10.32 -12.10 -16.97
N ILE A 78 11.23 -12.14 -15.98
CA ILE A 78 11.05 -11.46 -14.70
C ILE A 78 11.18 -9.95 -14.85
N ASN A 79 12.19 -9.46 -15.59
CA ASN A 79 12.44 -8.03 -15.71
C ASN A 79 11.24 -7.33 -16.36
N ASN A 80 10.76 -7.86 -17.49
CA ASN A 80 9.62 -7.28 -18.19
C ASN A 80 8.35 -7.32 -17.32
N SER A 81 8.10 -8.44 -16.66
CA SER A 81 6.95 -8.57 -15.75
C SER A 81 7.00 -7.57 -14.60
N ALA A 82 8.17 -7.36 -14.00
CA ALA A 82 8.35 -6.39 -12.91
C ALA A 82 8.08 -4.95 -13.37
N PHE A 83 8.65 -4.55 -14.52
CA PHE A 83 8.40 -3.22 -15.07
C PHE A 83 6.92 -3.02 -15.46
N MET A 84 6.31 -3.99 -16.13
CA MET A 84 4.89 -3.93 -16.48
C MET A 84 4.00 -3.79 -15.26
N THR A 85 4.28 -4.55 -14.20
CA THR A 85 3.54 -4.45 -12.93
C THR A 85 3.71 -3.09 -12.29
N ALA A 86 4.94 -2.57 -12.20
CA ALA A 86 5.21 -1.26 -11.61
C ALA A 86 4.52 -0.13 -12.39
N PHE A 87 4.62 -0.10 -13.72
CA PHE A 87 3.96 0.93 -14.53
C PHE A 87 2.44 0.82 -14.53
N ALA A 88 1.89 -0.40 -14.54
CA ALA A 88 0.43 -0.61 -14.44
C ALA A 88 -0.08 -0.13 -13.07
N ASN A 89 0.65 -0.40 -11.99
CA ASN A 89 0.32 0.09 -10.65
C ASN A 89 0.34 1.63 -10.61
N CYS A 90 1.41 2.28 -11.05
CA CYS A 90 1.50 3.74 -11.11
C CYS A 90 0.38 4.35 -11.98
N GLY A 91 0.06 3.75 -13.11
CA GLY A 91 -1.05 4.20 -13.97
C GLY A 91 -2.41 4.11 -13.28
N PHE A 92 -2.65 3.03 -12.55
CA PHE A 92 -3.87 2.87 -11.76
C PHE A 92 -3.95 3.88 -10.59
N GLU A 93 -2.87 4.08 -9.86
CA GLU A 93 -2.79 5.08 -8.80
C GLU A 93 -3.07 6.49 -9.31
N PHE A 94 -2.48 6.84 -10.47
CA PHE A 94 -2.72 8.14 -11.08
C PHE A 94 -4.18 8.32 -11.50
N LEU A 95 -4.81 7.27 -12.06
CA LEU A 95 -6.23 7.27 -12.35
C LEU A 95 -7.07 7.49 -11.08
N CYS A 96 -6.74 6.77 -10.00
CA CYS A 96 -7.41 6.94 -8.71
C CYS A 96 -7.22 8.36 -8.15
N ALA A 97 -6.01 8.93 -8.26
CA ALA A 97 -5.74 10.29 -7.80
C ALA A 97 -6.62 11.32 -8.50
N ILE A 98 -6.83 11.20 -9.82
CA ILE A 98 -7.76 12.08 -10.55
C ILE A 98 -9.16 12.01 -9.94
N GLY A 99 -9.68 10.82 -9.67
CA GLY A 99 -11.01 10.64 -9.06
C GLY A 99 -11.09 11.21 -7.64
N VAL A 100 -10.08 10.91 -6.82
CA VAL A 100 -10.01 11.40 -5.43
C VAL A 100 -9.99 12.92 -5.38
N PHE A 101 -9.09 13.56 -6.13
CA PHE A 101 -8.99 15.01 -6.14
C PHE A 101 -10.24 15.68 -6.74
N ALA A 102 -10.85 15.08 -7.75
CA ALA A 102 -12.14 15.57 -8.27
C ALA A 102 -13.22 15.57 -7.17
N ILE A 103 -13.33 14.49 -6.38
CA ILE A 103 -14.28 14.37 -5.28
C ILE A 103 -13.97 15.36 -4.15
N LEU A 104 -12.68 15.53 -3.78
CA LEU A 104 -12.29 16.54 -2.80
C LEU A 104 -12.62 17.97 -3.28
N GLY A 105 -12.47 18.25 -4.58
CA GLY A 105 -12.88 19.53 -5.17
C GLY A 105 -14.39 19.77 -5.05
N VAL A 106 -15.22 18.76 -5.32
CA VAL A 106 -16.68 18.82 -5.14
C VAL A 106 -17.02 19.09 -3.68
N MET A 107 -16.37 18.38 -2.75
CA MET A 107 -16.59 18.55 -1.31
C MET A 107 -16.19 19.95 -0.84
N ALA A 108 -15.04 20.46 -1.26
CA ALA A 108 -14.57 21.82 -0.97
C ALA A 108 -15.54 22.88 -1.50
N SER A 109 -16.01 22.72 -2.75
CA SER A 109 -17.01 23.60 -3.36
C SER A 109 -18.33 23.61 -2.59
N ALA A 110 -18.81 22.44 -2.18
CA ALA A 110 -20.08 22.32 -1.42
C ALA A 110 -19.99 22.93 -0.02
N GLN A 111 -18.82 22.92 0.60
CA GLN A 111 -18.59 23.50 1.94
C GLN A 111 -18.11 24.95 1.90
N GLY A 112 -17.74 25.47 0.74
CA GLY A 112 -17.22 26.83 0.58
C GLY A 112 -15.84 27.04 1.20
N VAL A 113 -15.03 25.98 1.28
CA VAL A 113 -13.68 25.98 1.86
C VAL A 113 -12.62 25.60 0.82
N SER A 114 -11.34 25.73 1.17
CA SER A 114 -10.26 25.31 0.29
C SER A 114 -10.16 23.77 0.20
N VAL A 115 -9.57 23.26 -0.91
CA VAL A 115 -9.36 21.81 -1.06
C VAL A 115 -8.43 21.28 0.06
N ASP A 116 -7.46 22.06 0.49
CA ASP A 116 -6.51 21.67 1.53
C ASP A 116 -7.18 21.48 2.92
N GLU A 117 -8.33 22.12 3.17
CA GLU A 117 -9.09 21.96 4.42
C GLU A 117 -9.95 20.68 4.44
N VAL A 118 -10.32 20.15 3.29
CA VAL A 118 -11.11 18.91 3.18
C VAL A 118 -10.25 17.67 2.90
N VAL A 119 -8.95 17.86 2.69
CA VAL A 119 -8.02 16.75 2.44
C VAL A 119 -8.01 15.82 3.65
N THR A 120 -8.41 14.60 3.39
CA THR A 120 -8.28 13.47 4.32
C THR A 120 -7.61 12.31 3.60
N SER A 121 -7.01 11.41 4.35
CA SER A 121 -6.35 10.24 3.79
C SER A 121 -6.87 8.96 4.43
N GLY A 122 -6.51 7.82 3.84
CA GLY A 122 -6.83 6.52 4.40
C GLY A 122 -8.31 6.28 4.63
N ILE A 123 -8.66 5.89 5.84
CA ILE A 123 -10.01 5.53 6.26
C ILE A 123 -10.98 6.71 6.16
N GLY A 124 -10.53 7.91 6.54
CA GLY A 124 -11.35 9.12 6.46
C GLY A 124 -11.79 9.44 5.03
N LEU A 125 -10.90 9.27 4.06
CA LEU A 125 -11.22 9.46 2.65
C LEU A 125 -12.28 8.45 2.18
N ALA A 126 -12.07 7.16 2.44
CA ALA A 126 -12.92 6.09 1.92
C ALA A 126 -14.31 6.05 2.58
N PHE A 127 -14.40 6.29 3.90
CA PHE A 127 -15.63 6.08 4.66
C PHE A 127 -16.33 7.36 5.12
N ILE A 128 -15.71 8.52 4.94
CA ILE A 128 -16.31 9.83 5.26
C ILE A 128 -16.43 10.70 4.01
N ALA A 129 -15.31 10.98 3.32
CA ALA A 129 -15.32 11.92 2.20
C ALA A 129 -16.15 11.41 1.01
N PHE A 130 -15.89 10.19 0.54
CA PHE A 130 -16.63 9.60 -0.58
C PHE A 130 -18.13 9.46 -0.31
N PRO A 131 -18.60 8.88 0.83
CA PRO A 131 -20.03 8.83 1.14
C PRO A 131 -20.71 10.19 1.21
N ASN A 132 -20.03 11.20 1.76
CA ASN A 132 -20.58 12.57 1.81
C ASN A 132 -20.84 13.10 0.40
N VAL A 133 -19.91 12.92 -0.54
CA VAL A 133 -20.10 13.37 -1.93
C VAL A 133 -21.19 12.54 -2.62
N PHE A 134 -21.24 11.24 -2.40
CA PHE A 134 -22.30 10.39 -2.96
C PHE A 134 -23.68 10.81 -2.45
N SER A 135 -23.82 11.25 -1.19
CA SER A 135 -25.09 11.71 -0.64
C SER A 135 -25.65 12.96 -1.35
N ILE A 136 -24.78 13.81 -1.88
CA ILE A 136 -25.16 15.04 -2.60
C ILE A 136 -25.59 14.73 -4.05
N MET A 137 -25.16 13.59 -4.61
CA MET A 137 -25.40 13.24 -6.02
C MET A 137 -26.76 12.60 -6.31
N GLY A 138 -27.64 12.48 -5.30
CA GLY A 138 -28.97 11.87 -5.45
C GLY A 138 -28.92 10.40 -5.90
N VAL A 139 -29.77 10.02 -6.87
CA VAL A 139 -29.87 8.62 -7.35
C VAL A 139 -28.54 8.09 -7.89
N TRP A 140 -27.78 8.90 -8.59
CA TRP A 140 -26.46 8.53 -9.10
C TRP A 140 -25.47 8.27 -7.97
N GLY A 141 -25.58 8.99 -6.85
CA GLY A 141 -24.74 8.76 -5.68
C GLY A 141 -24.96 7.39 -5.06
N ASN A 142 -26.19 6.89 -4.99
CA ASN A 142 -26.47 5.56 -4.49
C ASN A 142 -25.82 4.48 -5.36
N ILE A 143 -25.91 4.60 -6.69
CA ILE A 143 -25.29 3.65 -7.62
C ILE A 143 -23.78 3.67 -7.49
N LEU A 144 -23.17 4.87 -7.49
CA LEU A 144 -21.73 5.03 -7.37
C LEU A 144 -21.21 4.58 -6.01
N GLY A 145 -21.95 4.82 -4.93
CA GLY A 145 -21.64 4.34 -3.60
C GLY A 145 -21.56 2.82 -3.54
N VAL A 146 -22.58 2.13 -4.08
CA VAL A 146 -22.57 0.67 -4.17
C VAL A 146 -21.37 0.16 -4.99
N LEU A 147 -21.13 0.77 -6.16
CA LEU A 147 -19.99 0.38 -7.01
C LEU A 147 -18.64 0.62 -6.31
N PHE A 148 -18.49 1.74 -5.61
CA PHE A 148 -17.29 2.06 -4.87
C PHE A 148 -17.00 1.05 -3.76
N PHE A 149 -17.99 0.74 -2.92
CA PHE A 149 -17.81 -0.25 -1.86
C PHE A 149 -17.62 -1.68 -2.38
N LEU A 150 -18.27 -2.05 -3.49
CA LEU A 150 -17.96 -3.31 -4.17
C LEU A 150 -16.51 -3.35 -4.67
N CYS A 151 -16.02 -2.24 -5.22
CA CYS A 151 -14.62 -2.12 -5.64
C CYS A 151 -13.67 -2.31 -4.46
N LEU A 152 -13.93 -1.68 -3.31
CA LEU A 152 -13.14 -1.87 -2.09
C LEU A 152 -13.18 -3.31 -1.58
N VAL A 153 -14.34 -3.95 -1.59
CA VAL A 153 -14.48 -5.36 -1.17
C VAL A 153 -13.67 -6.27 -2.10
N PHE A 154 -13.76 -6.10 -3.41
CA PHE A 154 -12.99 -6.90 -4.36
C PHE A 154 -11.48 -6.68 -4.22
N ALA A 155 -11.04 -5.44 -4.06
CA ALA A 155 -9.64 -5.11 -3.79
C ALA A 155 -9.17 -5.74 -2.46
N GLY A 156 -9.96 -5.63 -1.40
CA GLY A 156 -9.66 -6.20 -0.10
C GLY A 156 -9.54 -7.72 -0.12
N ILE A 157 -10.47 -8.42 -0.79
CA ILE A 157 -10.43 -9.89 -0.91
C ILE A 157 -9.17 -10.33 -1.66
N THR A 158 -8.84 -9.71 -2.78
CA THR A 158 -7.65 -10.07 -3.57
C THR A 158 -6.36 -9.87 -2.77
N SER A 159 -6.25 -8.78 -2.03
CA SER A 159 -5.11 -8.50 -1.15
C SER A 159 -5.04 -9.47 0.03
N ALA A 160 -6.16 -9.75 0.68
CA ALA A 160 -6.22 -10.71 1.79
C ALA A 160 -5.77 -12.11 1.37
N VAL A 161 -6.20 -12.59 0.18
CA VAL A 161 -5.77 -13.88 -0.37
C VAL A 161 -4.26 -13.88 -0.62
N SER A 162 -3.69 -12.79 -1.13
CA SER A 162 -2.25 -12.69 -1.41
C SER A 162 -1.41 -12.73 -0.12
N LEU A 163 -1.85 -12.00 0.91
CA LEU A 163 -1.19 -12.03 2.23
C LEU A 163 -1.30 -13.39 2.89
N LEU A 164 -2.50 -14.01 2.84
CA LEU A 164 -2.71 -15.36 3.37
C LEU A 164 -1.82 -16.38 2.68
N GLU A 165 -1.64 -16.26 1.37
CA GLU A 165 -0.75 -17.14 0.60
C GLU A 165 0.70 -16.99 1.02
N ALA A 166 1.20 -15.76 1.17
CA ALA A 166 2.57 -15.48 1.58
C ALA A 166 2.88 -16.09 2.97
N ILE A 167 2.01 -15.86 3.94
CA ILE A 167 2.15 -16.41 5.30
C ILE A 167 2.05 -17.94 5.27
N SER A 168 1.07 -18.47 4.52
CA SER A 168 0.87 -19.93 4.44
C SER A 168 2.06 -20.63 3.82
N ALA A 169 2.65 -20.07 2.76
CA ALA A 169 3.84 -20.64 2.13
C ALA A 169 5.00 -20.71 3.12
N ALA A 170 5.27 -19.64 3.86
CA ALA A 170 6.34 -19.63 4.86
C ALA A 170 6.13 -20.70 5.97
N VAL A 171 4.89 -20.84 6.46
CA VAL A 171 4.58 -21.85 7.49
C VAL A 171 4.68 -23.28 6.93
N ILE A 172 4.23 -23.51 5.69
CA ILE A 172 4.33 -24.83 5.04
C ILE A 172 5.80 -25.22 4.84
N ASP A 173 6.62 -24.29 4.34
CA ASP A 173 8.04 -24.52 4.11
C ASP A 173 8.78 -24.87 5.41
N LYS A 174 8.42 -24.22 6.51
CA LYS A 174 9.02 -24.49 7.84
C LYS A 174 8.55 -25.78 8.47
N THR A 175 7.23 -26.06 8.42
CA THR A 175 6.62 -27.15 9.20
C THR A 175 6.41 -28.44 8.40
N GLY A 176 6.34 -28.35 7.07
CA GLY A 176 5.94 -29.46 6.21
C GLY A 176 4.46 -29.86 6.36
N TRP A 177 3.64 -29.06 7.03
CA TRP A 177 2.23 -29.37 7.25
C TRP A 177 1.42 -29.28 5.96
N ASP A 178 0.32 -30.04 5.93
CA ASP A 178 -0.61 -29.98 4.81
C ASP A 178 -1.17 -28.58 4.60
N ARG A 179 -1.17 -28.13 3.34
CA ARG A 179 -1.63 -26.78 2.93
C ARG A 179 -3.02 -26.44 3.46
N LYS A 180 -3.97 -27.40 3.37
CA LYS A 180 -5.34 -27.17 3.81
C LYS A 180 -5.41 -26.87 5.31
N ARG A 181 -4.62 -27.59 6.10
CA ARG A 181 -4.52 -27.37 7.55
C ARG A 181 -3.95 -26.00 7.86
N VAL A 182 -2.82 -25.63 7.23
CA VAL A 182 -2.15 -24.34 7.46
C VAL A 182 -3.05 -23.18 7.08
N VAL A 183 -3.62 -23.19 5.88
CA VAL A 183 -4.53 -22.12 5.40
C VAL A 183 -5.73 -21.98 6.32
N THR A 184 -6.35 -23.09 6.75
CA THR A 184 -7.49 -23.04 7.67
C THR A 184 -7.11 -22.42 9.02
N MET A 185 -5.99 -22.82 9.60
CA MET A 185 -5.53 -22.29 10.90
C MET A 185 -5.25 -20.80 10.83
N ILE A 186 -4.51 -20.36 9.79
CA ILE A 186 -4.17 -18.94 9.63
C ILE A 186 -5.44 -18.11 9.35
N SER A 187 -6.37 -18.64 8.54
CA SER A 187 -7.64 -17.95 8.26
C SER A 187 -8.50 -17.79 9.52
N ILE A 188 -8.59 -18.82 10.36
CA ILE A 188 -9.33 -18.73 11.63
C ILE A 188 -8.64 -17.73 12.58
N ALA A 189 -7.32 -17.82 12.72
CA ALA A 189 -6.56 -16.89 13.56
C ALA A 189 -6.72 -15.43 13.07
N GLY A 190 -6.59 -15.19 11.76
CA GLY A 190 -6.80 -13.89 11.16
C GLY A 190 -8.22 -13.37 11.35
N PHE A 191 -9.22 -14.22 11.19
CA PHE A 191 -10.63 -13.87 11.46
C PHE A 191 -10.84 -13.46 12.92
N MET A 192 -10.35 -14.24 13.88
CA MET A 192 -10.47 -13.91 15.31
C MET A 192 -9.79 -12.59 15.66
N LEU A 193 -8.61 -12.34 15.11
CA LEU A 193 -7.90 -11.07 15.31
C LEU A 193 -8.64 -9.90 14.65
N SER A 194 -9.27 -10.10 13.50
CA SER A 194 -9.99 -9.04 12.78
C SER A 194 -11.25 -8.55 13.49
N VAL A 195 -11.80 -9.32 14.43
CA VAL A 195 -12.99 -8.93 15.21
C VAL A 195 -12.77 -7.63 15.98
N ILE A 196 -11.53 -7.34 16.40
CA ILE A 196 -11.20 -6.09 17.10
C ILE A 196 -11.52 -4.85 16.26
N PHE A 197 -11.37 -4.94 14.93
CA PHE A 197 -11.66 -3.84 14.01
C PHE A 197 -13.15 -3.62 13.76
N ALA A 198 -14.00 -4.56 14.17
CA ALA A 198 -15.46 -4.43 14.11
C ALA A 198 -16.05 -3.74 15.36
N THR A 199 -15.21 -3.36 16.33
CA THR A 199 -15.64 -2.60 17.53
C THR A 199 -15.74 -1.11 17.24
N ASN A 200 -16.37 -0.35 18.15
CA ASN A 200 -16.46 1.12 18.06
C ASN A 200 -15.08 1.81 18.02
N ALA A 201 -14.06 1.20 18.64
CA ALA A 201 -12.68 1.68 18.61
C ALA A 201 -11.90 1.16 17.39
N GLY A 202 -12.50 0.29 16.58
CA GLY A 202 -11.81 -0.44 15.52
C GLY A 202 -11.12 0.44 14.49
N LEU A 203 -11.74 1.57 14.10
CA LEU A 203 -11.12 2.50 13.16
C LEU A 203 -9.86 3.16 13.72
N TYR A 204 -9.86 3.53 14.99
CA TYR A 204 -8.68 4.13 15.65
C TYR A 204 -7.57 3.11 15.84
N ILE A 205 -7.93 1.88 16.21
CA ILE A 205 -6.97 0.77 16.35
C ILE A 205 -6.35 0.46 14.98
N LEU A 206 -7.16 0.41 13.92
CA LEU A 206 -6.69 0.16 12.57
C LEU A 206 -5.73 1.27 12.10
N ASP A 207 -6.06 2.54 12.35
CA ASP A 207 -5.24 3.69 11.98
C ASP A 207 -3.86 3.65 12.66
N ILE A 208 -3.82 3.36 13.96
CA ILE A 208 -2.56 3.22 14.69
C ILE A 208 -1.75 2.02 14.16
N MET A 209 -2.36 0.85 14.05
CA MET A 209 -1.68 -0.37 13.58
C MET A 209 -1.14 -0.21 12.16
N ASP A 210 -1.94 0.36 11.25
CA ASP A 210 -1.56 0.60 9.87
C ASP A 210 -0.34 1.53 9.79
N ASN A 211 -0.37 2.64 10.51
CA ASN A 211 0.77 3.56 10.56
C ASN A 211 2.05 2.89 11.05
N PHE A 212 1.98 2.13 12.15
CA PHE A 212 3.17 1.52 12.74
C PHE A 212 3.73 0.36 11.92
N ILE A 213 2.86 -0.48 11.36
CA ILE A 213 3.29 -1.58 10.49
C ILE A 213 3.95 -1.01 9.22
N ASN A 214 3.35 0.00 8.59
CA ASN A 214 3.86 0.55 7.34
C ASN A 214 5.13 1.38 7.53
N ASN A 215 5.17 2.29 8.49
CA ASN A 215 6.29 3.22 8.65
C ASN A 215 7.50 2.60 9.39
N TYR A 216 7.30 1.55 10.17
CA TYR A 216 8.36 0.90 10.93
C TYR A 216 8.56 -0.56 10.51
N GLY A 217 7.52 -1.38 10.57
CA GLY A 217 7.60 -2.81 10.27
C GLY A 217 8.10 -3.10 8.86
N ILE A 218 7.36 -2.64 7.86
CA ILE A 218 7.67 -2.89 6.44
C ILE A 218 8.97 -2.20 6.02
N VAL A 219 9.22 -0.98 6.51
CA VAL A 219 10.45 -0.24 6.18
C VAL A 219 11.68 -0.97 6.70
N VAL A 220 11.65 -1.52 7.92
CA VAL A 220 12.75 -2.32 8.48
C VAL A 220 12.98 -3.60 7.66
N VAL A 221 11.92 -4.33 7.32
CA VAL A 221 12.04 -5.52 6.47
C VAL A 221 12.63 -5.18 5.11
N GLY A 222 12.13 -4.13 4.44
CA GLY A 222 12.67 -3.69 3.16
C GLY A 222 14.13 -3.24 3.24
N LEU A 223 14.53 -2.60 4.34
CA LEU A 223 15.93 -2.27 4.57
C LEU A 223 16.79 -3.55 4.69
N LEU A 224 16.34 -4.54 5.45
CA LEU A 224 17.04 -5.83 5.57
C LEU A 224 17.11 -6.56 4.22
N GLU A 225 16.05 -6.57 3.42
CA GLU A 225 16.05 -7.15 2.06
C GLU A 225 17.06 -6.44 1.15
N THR A 226 17.10 -5.12 1.15
CA THR A 226 18.05 -4.37 0.32
C THR A 226 19.50 -4.59 0.77
N LEU A 227 19.77 -4.69 2.07
CA LEU A 227 21.09 -5.03 2.59
C LEU A 227 21.49 -6.46 2.25
N LEU A 228 20.57 -7.42 2.37
CA LEU A 228 20.81 -8.83 2.01
C LEU A 228 21.17 -8.93 0.52
N VAL A 229 20.35 -8.36 -0.37
CA VAL A 229 20.58 -8.41 -1.82
C VAL A 229 21.79 -7.57 -2.22
N GLY A 230 21.94 -6.39 -1.65
CA GLY A 230 22.97 -5.44 -2.03
C GLY A 230 24.39 -5.84 -1.58
N TRP A 231 24.52 -6.46 -0.42
CA TRP A 231 25.82 -6.68 0.20
C TRP A 231 26.18 -8.16 0.39
N ILE A 232 25.21 -9.04 0.68
CA ILE A 232 25.45 -10.46 0.94
C ILE A 232 25.34 -11.27 -0.35
N ILE A 233 24.19 -11.24 -1.03
CA ILE A 233 23.94 -12.03 -2.26
C ILE A 233 24.71 -11.45 -3.45
N LYS A 234 24.93 -10.14 -3.47
CA LYS A 234 25.51 -9.32 -4.57
C LYS A 234 24.52 -9.14 -5.72
N PRO A 235 24.09 -7.90 -6.01
CA PRO A 235 23.07 -7.59 -7.02
C PRO A 235 23.42 -8.12 -8.42
N LYS A 236 24.73 -8.16 -8.74
CA LYS A 236 25.24 -8.69 -10.00
C LYS A 236 24.71 -10.12 -10.30
N VAL A 237 24.66 -10.98 -9.30
CA VAL A 237 24.21 -12.38 -9.47
C VAL A 237 22.75 -12.43 -9.90
N ILE A 238 21.90 -11.66 -9.22
CA ILE A 238 20.46 -11.58 -9.55
C ILE A 238 20.27 -10.94 -10.93
N ARG A 239 20.96 -9.83 -11.21
CA ARG A 239 20.90 -9.14 -12.49
C ARG A 239 21.32 -10.02 -13.66
N GLU A 240 22.41 -10.76 -13.54
CA GLU A 240 22.88 -11.68 -14.59
C GLU A 240 21.88 -12.82 -14.81
N HIS A 241 21.33 -13.38 -13.76
CA HIS A 241 20.31 -14.43 -13.85
C HIS A 241 19.05 -13.91 -14.55
N THR A 242 18.49 -12.79 -14.09
CA THR A 242 17.26 -12.23 -14.68
C THR A 242 17.47 -11.77 -16.12
N ASN A 243 18.64 -11.20 -16.44
CA ASN A 243 18.99 -10.80 -17.79
C ASN A 243 19.15 -12.01 -18.75
N ALA A 244 19.53 -13.18 -18.23
CA ALA A 244 19.66 -14.38 -19.06
C ALA A 244 18.31 -14.90 -19.59
N ILE A 245 17.23 -14.66 -18.83
CA ILE A 245 15.88 -15.19 -19.11
C ILE A 245 14.88 -14.11 -19.56
N SER A 246 15.24 -12.82 -19.44
CA SER A 246 14.35 -11.71 -19.77
C SER A 246 14.69 -11.06 -21.11
N TYR A 247 13.65 -10.59 -21.81
CA TYR A 247 13.81 -9.82 -23.04
C TYR A 247 14.43 -8.46 -22.75
N PHE A 248 13.87 -7.70 -21.78
CA PHE A 248 14.40 -6.44 -21.33
C PHE A 248 15.55 -6.65 -20.33
N LYS A 249 16.70 -6.06 -20.63
CA LYS A 249 17.91 -6.23 -19.81
C LYS A 249 18.16 -5.01 -18.96
N ILE A 250 18.34 -5.24 -17.65
CA ILE A 250 18.70 -4.19 -16.70
C ILE A 250 20.22 -3.99 -16.67
N GLY A 251 20.64 -2.74 -16.55
CA GLY A 251 22.05 -2.34 -16.52
C GLY A 251 22.65 -2.32 -15.11
N LYS A 252 23.93 -1.92 -15.03
CA LYS A 252 24.66 -1.77 -13.74
C LYS A 252 24.08 -0.68 -12.83
N TRP A 253 23.25 0.23 -13.36
CA TRP A 253 22.54 1.22 -12.56
C TRP A 253 21.66 0.56 -11.50
N TRP A 254 21.07 -0.59 -11.82
CA TRP A 254 20.24 -1.36 -10.87
C TRP A 254 21.07 -1.83 -9.67
N ASP A 255 22.31 -2.31 -9.90
CA ASP A 255 23.19 -2.73 -8.82
C ASP A 255 23.49 -1.56 -7.87
N PHE A 256 23.68 -0.35 -8.41
CA PHE A 256 23.90 0.86 -7.63
C PHE A 256 22.66 1.28 -6.83
N VAL A 257 21.48 1.23 -7.46
CA VAL A 257 20.23 1.59 -6.81
C VAL A 257 19.95 0.65 -5.61
N ILE A 258 20.05 -0.66 -5.81
CA ILE A 258 19.78 -1.63 -4.72
C ILE A 258 20.83 -1.53 -3.61
N LYS A 259 22.09 -1.26 -3.96
CA LYS A 259 23.17 -1.27 -2.98
C LYS A 259 23.26 0.02 -2.14
N PHE A 260 22.91 1.15 -2.73
CA PHE A 260 23.11 2.45 -2.09
C PHE A 260 21.83 3.28 -2.00
N VAL A 261 21.09 3.47 -3.10
CA VAL A 261 19.96 4.40 -3.14
C VAL A 261 18.80 3.89 -2.27
N ALA A 262 18.37 2.66 -2.50
CA ALA A 262 17.23 2.10 -1.77
C ALA A 262 17.46 2.02 -0.25
N PRO A 263 18.59 1.44 0.25
CA PRO A 263 18.81 1.39 1.70
C PRO A 263 19.00 2.79 2.31
N THR A 264 19.59 3.74 1.58
CA THR A 264 19.72 5.12 2.09
C THR A 264 18.35 5.79 2.24
N LEU A 265 17.49 5.70 1.22
CA LEU A 265 16.14 6.27 1.29
C LEU A 265 15.30 5.63 2.39
N LEU A 266 15.34 4.30 2.53
CA LEU A 266 14.64 3.59 3.60
C LEU A 266 15.15 3.97 4.99
N THR A 267 16.46 4.13 5.15
CA THR A 267 17.06 4.58 6.41
C THR A 267 16.62 6.00 6.74
N VAL A 268 16.63 6.90 5.77
CA VAL A 268 16.16 8.28 5.97
C VAL A 268 14.69 8.31 6.35
N ALA A 269 13.85 7.53 5.66
CA ALA A 269 12.41 7.41 5.96
C ALA A 269 12.19 6.90 7.40
N LEU A 270 12.89 5.85 7.80
CA LEU A 270 12.79 5.27 9.14
C LEU A 270 13.22 6.28 10.22
N VAL A 271 14.35 6.94 10.02
CA VAL A 271 14.87 7.92 10.97
C VAL A 271 13.92 9.12 11.10
N GLN A 272 13.38 9.62 10.00
CA GLN A 272 12.41 10.73 10.06
C GLN A 272 11.11 10.32 10.76
N SER A 273 10.59 9.12 10.49
CA SER A 273 9.41 8.59 11.19
C SER A 273 9.66 8.46 12.70
N LEU A 274 10.84 7.96 13.10
CA LEU A 274 11.22 7.86 14.51
C LEU A 274 11.34 9.25 15.18
N ILE A 275 12.02 10.20 14.53
CA ILE A 275 12.16 11.57 15.08
C ILE A 275 10.79 12.22 15.26
N LYS A 276 9.89 12.05 14.28
CA LYS A 276 8.52 12.58 14.37
C LYS A 276 7.77 11.99 15.55
N GLU A 277 7.81 10.67 15.71
CA GLU A 277 7.11 9.96 16.80
C GLU A 277 7.65 10.29 18.19
N PHE A 278 8.98 10.54 18.32
CA PHE A 278 9.57 10.98 19.59
C PHE A 278 9.19 12.42 19.97
N ASN A 279 8.91 13.28 18.99
CA ASN A 279 8.51 14.65 19.26
C ASN A 279 7.01 14.78 19.53
N GLU A 280 6.20 14.03 18.79
CA GLU A 280 4.74 14.07 18.86
C GLU A 280 4.17 12.67 18.65
N THR A 281 3.31 12.21 19.55
CA THR A 281 2.64 10.90 19.39
C THR A 281 1.75 10.92 18.15
N TYR A 282 1.78 9.82 17.39
CA TYR A 282 1.00 9.69 16.17
C TYR A 282 -0.47 10.03 16.37
N GLY A 283 -1.01 10.88 15.51
CA GLY A 283 -2.44 11.23 15.49
C GLY A 283 -2.97 11.94 16.72
N GLY A 284 -2.10 12.37 17.64
CA GLY A 284 -2.52 12.92 18.95
C GLY A 284 -3.16 11.89 19.87
N TYR A 285 -2.99 10.59 19.58
CA TYR A 285 -3.47 9.51 20.45
C TYR A 285 -2.70 9.45 21.77
N ASP A 286 -3.33 8.89 22.80
CA ASP A 286 -2.66 8.67 24.07
C ASP A 286 -1.50 7.66 23.95
N LEU A 287 -0.47 7.87 24.75
CA LEU A 287 0.75 7.05 24.72
C LEU A 287 0.47 5.55 24.95
N THR A 288 -0.54 5.23 25.76
CA THR A 288 -0.91 3.84 26.05
C THR A 288 -1.45 3.14 24.80
N SER A 289 -2.35 3.80 24.06
CA SER A 289 -2.90 3.26 22.80
C SER A 289 -1.82 3.09 21.75
N VAL A 290 -0.94 4.08 21.58
CA VAL A 290 0.19 4.00 20.64
C VAL A 290 1.17 2.89 21.04
N SER A 291 1.46 2.71 22.30
CA SER A 291 2.34 1.65 22.77
C SER A 291 1.72 0.26 22.57
N LEU A 292 0.43 0.10 22.84
CA LEU A 292 -0.26 -1.19 22.77
C LEU A 292 -0.59 -1.61 21.32
N TYR A 293 -1.13 -0.70 20.53
CA TYR A 293 -1.58 -1.01 19.17
C TYR A 293 -0.55 -0.67 18.08
N GLY A 294 0.47 0.11 18.42
CA GLY A 294 1.59 0.44 17.54
C GLY A 294 2.83 -0.39 17.84
N TRP A 295 3.60 0.02 18.83
CA TRP A 295 4.91 -0.59 19.13
C TRP A 295 4.86 -2.06 19.52
N LEU A 296 3.88 -2.48 20.33
CA LEU A 296 3.74 -3.88 20.71
C LEU A 296 3.44 -4.77 19.48
N VAL A 297 2.64 -4.29 18.54
CA VAL A 297 2.33 -5.03 17.32
C VAL A 297 3.58 -5.22 16.44
N VAL A 298 4.38 -4.17 16.26
CA VAL A 298 5.66 -4.25 15.56
C VAL A 298 6.62 -5.22 16.28
N ALA A 299 6.71 -5.15 17.61
CA ALA A 299 7.53 -6.07 18.40
C ALA A 299 7.07 -7.52 18.25
N ILE A 300 5.75 -7.80 18.28
CA ILE A 300 5.19 -9.14 18.06
C ILE A 300 5.53 -9.64 16.66
N ALA A 301 5.43 -8.78 15.63
CA ALA A 301 5.79 -9.15 14.27
C ALA A 301 7.27 -9.54 14.14
N ILE A 302 8.17 -8.78 14.76
CA ILE A 302 9.62 -9.08 14.77
C ILE A 302 9.90 -10.38 15.53
N VAL A 303 9.36 -10.56 16.73
CA VAL A 303 9.54 -11.79 17.52
C VAL A 303 8.94 -12.99 16.78
N GLY A 304 7.74 -12.83 16.22
CA GLY A 304 7.09 -13.87 15.42
C GLY A 304 7.91 -14.29 14.20
N SER A 305 8.54 -13.34 13.51
CA SER A 305 9.42 -13.64 12.37
C SER A 305 10.64 -14.46 12.78
N ILE A 306 11.25 -14.16 13.94
CA ILE A 306 12.40 -14.91 14.48
C ILE A 306 11.99 -16.34 14.87
N VAL A 307 10.80 -16.51 15.45
CA VAL A 307 10.30 -17.84 15.86
C VAL A 307 9.97 -18.71 14.64
N ILE A 308 9.46 -18.08 13.55
CA ILE A 308 9.15 -18.79 12.31
C ILE A 308 10.40 -19.03 11.44
N ALA A 309 11.41 -18.20 11.52
CA ALA A 309 12.69 -18.38 10.82
C ALA A 309 13.49 -19.58 11.38
#